data_f243f9d9fd40a71baebc25895da9b7a9
#
_entry.id   f243f9d9fd40a71baebc25895da9b7a9
#
_cell.length_a   1.000
_cell.length_b   1.000
_cell.length_c   1.000
_cell.angle_alpha   90.00
_cell.angle_beta   90.00
_cell.angle_gamma   90.00
#
_symmetry.space_group_name_H-M   'P 1'
#
loop_
_entity.id
_entity.type
_entity.pdbx_description
1 polymer ?
#
loop_
_entity_poly.entity_id
_entity_poly.type
_entity_poly.pdbx_seq_one_letter_code
_entity_poly.pdbx_strand_id
1 'polypeptide(L)'
;MRHTFEAEQWLPYRVELVFAFFANPENLPRLMPAWQKARIEEASFAPPPPRPVAADPALRIRSIAAGAGTRMTISFKPFPFSPIRVPWDAEIADFAWNDHFCDVQHRGPFAYWKHCHSVRPESRTNDRGELIEGTLLRDRLEYEMRCGAVGELAHTVVVRRQIGKIFAFRQQRTAALLPLMRPQKSVLSSTEY
;
A
#
# COMPACT_ATOMS: atom_id res chain seq x y z
N MET A 1 -9.18 2.30 -23.31
CA MET A 1 -9.86 1.12 -22.72
C MET A 1 -9.45 1.00 -21.27
N ARG A 2 -10.40 0.62 -20.36
CA ARG A 2 -10.10 0.43 -18.93
C ARG A 2 -9.62 -0.99 -18.69
N HIS A 3 -8.50 -1.11 -17.99
CA HIS A 3 -7.91 -2.38 -17.59
C HIS A 3 -8.03 -2.55 -16.08
N THR A 4 -8.08 -3.80 -15.63
CA THR A 4 -8.07 -4.15 -14.20
C THR A 4 -6.93 -5.12 -13.93
N PHE A 5 -6.23 -4.89 -12.83
CA PHE A 5 -5.25 -5.81 -12.26
C PHE A 5 -5.62 -6.07 -10.81
N GLU A 6 -5.58 -7.33 -10.41
CA GLU A 6 -5.83 -7.73 -9.02
C GLU A 6 -4.70 -8.62 -8.52
N ALA A 7 -4.37 -8.45 -7.24
CA ALA A 7 -3.42 -9.29 -6.53
C ALA A 7 -3.89 -9.51 -5.09
N GLU A 8 -3.66 -10.69 -4.57
CA GLU A 8 -4.00 -11.04 -3.20
C GLU A 8 -2.77 -11.57 -2.49
N GLN A 9 -2.67 -11.27 -1.19
CA GLN A 9 -1.63 -11.79 -0.31
C GLN A 9 -2.22 -12.09 1.05
N TRP A 10 -2.07 -13.32 1.51
CA TRP A 10 -2.36 -13.64 2.90
C TRP A 10 -1.12 -13.39 3.77
N LEU A 11 -1.34 -12.76 4.93
CA LEU A 11 -0.29 -12.36 5.86
C LEU A 11 -0.66 -12.86 7.26
N PRO A 12 0.24 -13.57 7.98
CA PRO A 12 -0.02 -14.12 9.33
C PRO A 12 0.06 -13.03 10.40
N TYR A 13 -0.68 -11.94 10.20
CA TYR A 13 -0.73 -10.78 11.07
C TYR A 13 -2.16 -10.26 11.16
N ARG A 14 -2.49 -9.65 12.30
CA ARG A 14 -3.81 -9.05 12.53
C ARG A 14 -4.07 -7.90 11.57
N VAL A 15 -5.35 -7.70 11.25
CA VAL A 15 -5.80 -6.72 10.27
C VAL A 15 -5.35 -5.30 10.60
N GLU A 16 -5.33 -4.95 11.89
CA GLU A 16 -4.92 -3.62 12.35
C GLU A 16 -3.45 -3.34 12.03
N LEU A 17 -2.58 -4.35 12.15
CA LEU A 17 -1.15 -4.20 11.85
C LEU A 17 -0.92 -4.09 10.34
N VAL A 18 -1.57 -4.95 9.56
CA VAL A 18 -1.47 -4.93 8.10
C VAL A 18 -1.98 -3.60 7.57
N PHE A 19 -3.16 -3.16 8.01
CA PHE A 19 -3.75 -1.89 7.59
C PHE A 19 -2.85 -0.71 7.97
N ALA A 20 -2.37 -0.65 9.22
CA ALA A 20 -1.50 0.42 9.68
C ALA A 20 -0.18 0.51 8.90
N PHE A 21 0.34 -0.63 8.42
CA PHE A 21 1.52 -0.66 7.56
C PHE A 21 1.27 0.02 6.21
N PHE A 22 0.17 -0.31 5.54
CA PHE A 22 -0.16 0.25 4.23
C PHE A 22 -0.67 1.68 4.30
N ALA A 23 -1.40 2.05 5.36
CA ALA A 23 -1.90 3.40 5.57
C ALA A 23 -0.79 4.41 5.92
N ASN A 24 0.40 3.95 6.32
CA ASN A 24 1.55 4.83 6.56
C ASN A 24 2.26 5.17 5.23
N PRO A 25 2.20 6.43 4.77
CA PRO A 25 2.79 6.85 3.49
C PRO A 25 4.31 6.70 3.43
N GLU A 26 5.02 6.70 4.56
CA GLU A 26 6.47 6.50 4.62
C GLU A 26 6.90 5.12 4.11
N ASN A 27 6.00 4.14 4.11
CA ASN A 27 6.27 2.81 3.59
C ASN A 27 6.17 2.74 2.05
N LEU A 28 5.49 3.69 1.40
CA LEU A 28 5.28 3.67 -0.05
C LEU A 28 6.58 3.54 -0.85
N PRO A 29 7.62 4.37 -0.66
CA PRO A 29 8.87 4.23 -1.40
C PRO A 29 9.59 2.90 -1.13
N ARG A 30 9.40 2.32 0.06
CA ARG A 30 10.01 1.04 0.47
C ARG A 30 9.35 -0.18 -0.20
N LEU A 31 8.10 -0.01 -0.66
CA LEU A 31 7.32 -1.01 -1.38
C LEU A 31 7.49 -0.93 -2.90
N MET A 32 8.22 0.05 -3.38
CA MET A 32 8.55 0.20 -4.80
C MET A 32 9.93 -0.40 -5.10
N PRO A 33 10.15 -0.99 -6.30
CA PRO A 33 11.46 -1.50 -6.69
C PRO A 33 12.55 -0.43 -6.56
N ALA A 34 13.69 -0.79 -5.98
CA ALA A 34 14.79 0.16 -5.69
C ALA A 34 15.29 0.91 -6.94
N TRP A 35 15.22 0.29 -8.12
CA TRP A 35 15.59 0.93 -9.38
C TRP A 35 14.68 2.09 -9.78
N GLN A 36 13.42 2.09 -9.31
CA GLN A 36 12.49 3.21 -9.55
C GLN A 36 12.91 4.47 -8.80
N LYS A 37 13.73 4.34 -7.75
CA LYS A 37 14.17 5.48 -6.92
C LYS A 37 13.00 6.39 -6.53
N ALA A 38 11.89 5.78 -6.13
CA ALA A 38 10.68 6.50 -5.77
C ALA A 38 10.93 7.45 -4.59
N ARG A 39 10.33 8.64 -4.66
CA ARG A 39 10.42 9.68 -3.63
C ARG A 39 9.07 10.36 -3.48
N ILE A 40 8.72 10.70 -2.25
CA ILE A 40 7.67 11.67 -1.97
C ILE A 40 8.34 13.03 -2.01
N GLU A 41 7.99 13.86 -2.98
CA GLU A 41 8.55 15.20 -3.18
C GLU A 41 7.80 16.22 -2.31
N GLU A 42 6.48 16.11 -2.29
CA GLU A 42 5.57 16.95 -1.50
C GLU A 42 4.43 16.10 -0.95
N ALA A 43 3.92 16.47 0.21
CA ALA A 43 2.73 15.87 0.78
C ALA A 43 1.92 16.88 1.59
N SER A 44 0.62 16.88 1.36
CA SER A 44 -0.39 17.58 2.18
C SER A 44 -1.26 16.53 2.83
N PHE A 45 -1.09 16.34 4.13
CA PHE A 45 -1.78 15.28 4.87
C PHE A 45 -3.15 15.76 5.37
N ALA A 46 -4.18 14.98 5.07
CA ALA A 46 -5.45 15.03 5.73
C ALA A 46 -5.48 13.99 6.85
N PRO A 47 -5.96 14.35 8.07
CA PRO A 47 -6.05 13.38 9.15
C PRO A 47 -7.12 12.32 8.81
N PRO A 48 -6.87 11.04 9.11
CA PRO A 48 -7.90 10.03 9.01
C PRO A 48 -8.98 10.23 10.07
N PRO A 49 -10.14 9.58 9.95
CA PRO A 49 -11.10 9.49 11.04
C PRO A 49 -10.45 8.97 12.33
N PRO A 50 -11.03 9.21 13.51
CA PRO A 50 -10.52 8.65 14.76
C PRO A 50 -10.30 7.14 14.62
N ARG A 51 -9.09 6.69 14.99
CA ARG A 51 -8.75 5.26 14.91
C ARG A 51 -9.60 4.47 15.93
N PRO A 52 -10.21 3.34 15.54
CA PRO A 52 -10.82 2.43 16.49
C PRO A 52 -9.80 2.01 17.56
N VAL A 53 -10.14 2.19 18.82
CA VAL A 53 -9.26 1.87 19.95
C VAL A 53 -9.44 0.41 20.30
N ALA A 54 -8.37 -0.38 20.18
CA ALA A 54 -8.39 -1.75 20.69
C ALA A 54 -8.64 -1.75 22.20
N ALA A 55 -9.53 -2.64 22.66
CA ALA A 55 -9.82 -2.81 24.08
C ALA A 55 -8.55 -3.20 24.86
N ASP A 56 -7.75 -4.09 24.27
CA ASP A 56 -6.44 -4.45 24.81
C ASP A 56 -5.38 -3.40 24.46
N PRO A 57 -4.76 -2.74 25.45
CA PRO A 57 -3.69 -1.76 25.22
C PRO A 57 -2.48 -2.33 24.46
N ALA A 58 -2.18 -3.63 24.63
CA ALA A 58 -1.07 -4.29 23.95
C ALA A 58 -1.26 -4.38 22.42
N LEU A 59 -2.50 -4.23 21.96
CA LEU A 59 -2.86 -4.27 20.55
C LEU A 59 -2.94 -2.88 19.91
N ARG A 60 -2.69 -1.83 20.67
CA ARG A 60 -2.74 -0.46 20.17
C ARG A 60 -1.52 -0.16 19.31
N ILE A 61 -1.77 0.13 18.05
CA ILE A 61 -0.73 0.46 17.08
C ILE A 61 -0.60 1.98 17.01
N ARG A 62 0.60 2.47 17.26
CA ARG A 62 0.95 3.87 17.02
C ARG A 62 1.64 3.98 15.67
N SER A 63 0.93 4.43 14.67
CA SER A 63 1.48 4.71 13.34
C SER A 63 0.79 5.94 12.76
N ILE A 64 1.53 6.67 11.96
CA ILE A 64 0.96 7.72 11.11
C ILE A 64 0.07 7.04 10.07
N ALA A 65 -1.04 7.64 9.74
CA ALA A 65 -1.88 7.23 8.63
C ALA A 65 -2.31 8.46 7.83
N ALA A 66 -2.34 8.33 6.54
CA ALA A 66 -2.85 9.31 5.62
C ALA A 66 -4.33 9.04 5.37
N GLY A 67 -5.20 9.98 5.76
CA GLY A 67 -6.65 9.88 5.55
C GLY A 67 -7.10 10.33 4.17
N ALA A 68 -8.40 10.19 3.88
CA ALA A 68 -9.01 10.71 2.66
C ALA A 68 -8.77 12.22 2.53
N GLY A 69 -8.46 12.68 1.33
CA GLY A 69 -8.04 14.06 1.05
C GLY A 69 -6.53 14.30 1.15
N THR A 70 -5.74 13.34 1.63
CA THR A 70 -4.27 13.43 1.57
C THR A 70 -3.82 13.46 0.13
N ARG A 71 -2.98 14.44 -0.21
CA ARG A 71 -2.37 14.59 -1.54
C ARG A 71 -0.86 14.45 -1.46
N MET A 72 -0.28 13.76 -2.41
CA MET A 72 1.16 13.53 -2.49
C MET A 72 1.64 13.67 -3.92
N THR A 73 2.75 14.39 -4.11
CA THR A 73 3.52 14.37 -5.35
C THR A 73 4.65 13.36 -5.17
N ILE A 74 4.59 12.30 -5.93
CA ILE A 74 5.61 11.24 -5.96
C ILE A 74 6.37 11.36 -7.27
N SER A 75 7.66 11.09 -7.26
CA SER A 75 8.44 10.95 -8.48
C SER A 75 9.15 9.62 -8.52
N PHE A 76 9.25 9.03 -9.70
CA PHE A 76 9.92 7.74 -9.88
C PHE A 76 10.51 7.61 -11.28
N LYS A 77 11.44 6.68 -11.46
CA LYS A 77 11.96 6.29 -12.77
C LYS A 77 11.05 5.27 -13.41
N PRO A 78 10.60 5.46 -14.67
CA PRO A 78 9.71 4.50 -15.34
C PRO A 78 10.42 3.21 -15.77
N PHE A 79 11.76 3.27 -15.97
CA PHE A 79 12.61 2.13 -16.34
C PHE A 79 13.94 2.18 -15.58
N PRO A 80 14.66 1.05 -15.42
CA PRO A 80 15.89 0.96 -14.62
C PRO A 80 16.96 2.00 -14.96
N PHE A 81 17.18 2.27 -16.23
CA PHE A 81 18.22 3.21 -16.70
C PHE A 81 17.66 4.55 -17.19
N SER A 82 16.39 4.84 -16.91
CA SER A 82 15.78 6.11 -17.32
C SER A 82 16.52 7.30 -16.71
N PRO A 83 16.96 8.28 -17.52
CA PRO A 83 17.46 9.54 -17.02
C PRO A 83 16.33 10.45 -16.49
N ILE A 84 15.09 10.21 -16.93
CA ILE A 84 13.92 11.02 -16.63
C ILE A 84 13.19 10.45 -15.41
N ARG A 85 12.63 11.33 -14.60
CA ARG A 85 11.68 11.00 -13.54
C ARG A 85 10.28 11.38 -14.00
N VAL A 86 9.32 10.53 -13.70
CA VAL A 86 7.90 10.78 -13.98
C VAL A 86 7.26 11.30 -12.69
N PRO A 87 6.62 12.47 -12.71
CA PRO A 87 5.83 12.93 -11.58
C PRO A 87 4.49 12.18 -11.53
N TRP A 88 4.00 12.00 -10.31
CA TRP A 88 2.74 11.35 -10.01
C TRP A 88 2.06 12.09 -8.87
N ASP A 89 0.98 12.79 -9.18
CA ASP A 89 0.16 13.45 -8.18
C ASP A 89 -0.99 12.52 -7.82
N ALA A 90 -0.98 12.03 -6.60
CA ALA A 90 -1.97 11.11 -6.06
C ALA A 90 -2.77 11.75 -4.93
N GLU A 91 -4.02 11.32 -4.81
CA GLU A 91 -4.90 11.65 -3.68
C GLU A 91 -5.49 10.38 -3.11
N ILE A 92 -5.51 10.26 -1.78
CA ILE A 92 -6.33 9.24 -1.12
C ILE A 92 -7.78 9.70 -1.21
N ALA A 93 -8.55 9.04 -2.07
CA ALA A 93 -9.94 9.41 -2.36
C ALA A 93 -10.94 8.79 -1.40
N ASP A 94 -10.56 7.67 -0.76
CA ASP A 94 -11.42 6.93 0.16
C ASP A 94 -10.61 6.25 1.24
N PHE A 95 -11.15 6.15 2.46
CA PHE A 95 -10.47 5.58 3.60
C PHE A 95 -11.44 5.08 4.67
N ALA A 96 -11.32 3.81 5.02
CA ALA A 96 -12.00 3.21 6.15
C ALA A 96 -11.03 2.35 6.96
N TRP A 97 -10.90 2.62 8.28
CA TRP A 97 -9.98 1.88 9.15
C TRP A 97 -10.23 0.37 9.11
N ASN A 98 -9.12 -0.38 8.95
CA ASN A 98 -9.10 -1.84 8.98
C ASN A 98 -9.99 -2.51 7.93
N ASP A 99 -10.36 -1.77 6.89
CA ASP A 99 -11.17 -2.23 5.77
C ASP A 99 -10.49 -1.89 4.45
N HIS A 100 -10.45 -0.61 4.04
CA HIS A 100 -9.84 -0.22 2.78
C HIS A 100 -9.34 1.23 2.75
N PHE A 101 -8.51 1.53 1.77
CA PHE A 101 -8.30 2.87 1.25
C PHE A 101 -8.00 2.81 -0.24
N CYS A 102 -8.34 3.89 -0.96
CA CYS A 102 -8.14 3.99 -2.39
C CYS A 102 -7.40 5.28 -2.73
N ASP A 103 -6.42 5.19 -3.61
CA ASP A 103 -5.76 6.33 -4.23
C ASP A 103 -6.15 6.50 -5.69
N VAL A 104 -6.23 7.76 -6.11
CA VAL A 104 -6.46 8.15 -7.50
C VAL A 104 -5.33 9.05 -7.98
N GLN A 105 -5.05 8.99 -9.30
CA GLN A 105 -4.08 9.85 -9.94
C GLN A 105 -4.75 11.09 -10.49
N HIS A 106 -4.24 12.28 -10.16
CA HIS A 106 -4.60 13.55 -10.80
C HIS A 106 -3.66 13.89 -11.97
N ARG A 107 -2.37 13.66 -11.77
CA ARG A 107 -1.34 13.83 -12.81
C ARG A 107 -0.39 12.64 -12.78
N GLY A 108 -0.05 12.10 -13.97
CA GLY A 108 0.83 10.95 -14.08
C GLY A 108 0.78 10.31 -15.46
N PRO A 109 1.37 9.12 -15.62
CA PRO A 109 1.52 8.48 -16.92
C PRO A 109 0.23 7.89 -17.48
N PHE A 110 -0.80 7.67 -16.65
CA PHE A 110 -2.05 7.06 -17.06
C PHE A 110 -3.11 8.11 -17.40
N ALA A 111 -4.08 7.76 -18.26
CA ALA A 111 -5.27 8.57 -18.49
C ALA A 111 -6.26 8.47 -17.31
N TYR A 112 -6.31 7.28 -16.69
CA TYR A 112 -7.05 6.98 -15.48
C TYR A 112 -6.25 6.05 -14.60
N TRP A 113 -6.34 6.25 -13.29
CA TRP A 113 -5.77 5.36 -12.29
C TRP A 113 -6.59 5.45 -11.00
N LYS A 114 -7.02 4.29 -10.52
CA LYS A 114 -7.58 4.11 -9.18
C LYS A 114 -7.03 2.83 -8.61
N HIS A 115 -6.39 2.90 -7.46
CA HIS A 115 -5.83 1.75 -6.78
C HIS A 115 -6.43 1.63 -5.39
N CYS A 116 -7.06 0.52 -5.09
CA CYS A 116 -7.67 0.23 -3.81
C CYS A 116 -6.92 -0.91 -3.12
N HIS A 117 -6.59 -0.68 -1.85
CA HIS A 117 -6.15 -1.69 -0.91
C HIS A 117 -7.33 -2.06 -0.04
N SER A 118 -7.68 -3.33 0.05
CA SER A 118 -8.64 -3.82 1.02
C SER A 118 -8.03 -4.92 1.87
N VAL A 119 -8.45 -4.99 3.12
CA VAL A 119 -7.99 -5.99 4.09
C VAL A 119 -9.18 -6.63 4.76
N ARG A 120 -9.08 -7.93 5.01
CA ARG A 120 -10.07 -8.64 5.83
C ARG A 120 -9.40 -9.68 6.71
N PRO A 121 -9.89 -9.92 7.92
CA PRO A 121 -9.43 -11.05 8.73
C PRO A 121 -9.68 -12.37 8.00
N GLU A 122 -8.68 -13.23 7.98
CA GLU A 122 -8.79 -14.57 7.38
C GLU A 122 -7.83 -15.52 8.08
N SER A 123 -8.37 -16.51 8.80
CA SER A 123 -7.56 -17.54 9.44
C SER A 123 -7.27 -18.68 8.46
N ARG A 124 -6.06 -19.24 8.53
CA ARG A 124 -5.63 -20.39 7.73
C ARG A 124 -5.02 -21.47 8.61
N THR A 125 -5.22 -22.70 8.24
CA THR A 125 -4.57 -23.83 8.91
C THR A 125 -3.16 -24.02 8.34
N ASN A 126 -2.16 -24.12 9.21
CA ASN A 126 -0.79 -24.44 8.81
C ASN A 126 -0.60 -25.95 8.58
N ASP A 127 0.59 -26.37 8.13
CA ASP A 127 0.94 -27.77 7.86
C ASP A 127 0.89 -28.68 9.12
N ARG A 128 0.83 -28.09 10.32
CA ARG A 128 0.70 -28.80 11.59
C ARG A 128 -0.74 -28.91 12.07
N GLY A 129 -1.72 -28.43 11.29
CA GLY A 129 -3.13 -28.41 11.67
C GLY A 129 -3.51 -27.27 12.62
N GLU A 130 -2.62 -26.33 12.92
CA GLU A 130 -2.89 -25.21 13.80
C GLU A 130 -3.56 -24.08 13.04
N LEU A 131 -4.60 -23.49 13.63
CA LEU A 131 -5.29 -22.33 13.06
C LEU A 131 -4.46 -21.07 13.32
N ILE A 132 -4.01 -20.43 12.26
CA ILE A 132 -3.24 -19.18 12.32
C ILE A 132 -4.16 -18.03 11.91
N GLU A 133 -4.34 -17.08 12.82
CA GLU A 133 -5.01 -15.82 12.51
C GLU A 133 -4.15 -14.98 11.55
N GLY A 134 -4.80 -14.41 10.56
CA GLY A 134 -4.12 -13.59 9.56
C GLY A 134 -5.05 -12.62 8.88
N THR A 135 -4.54 -11.99 7.85
CA THR A 135 -5.23 -11.00 7.05
C THR A 135 -5.06 -11.34 5.58
N LEU A 136 -6.15 -11.36 4.83
CA LEU A 136 -6.10 -11.29 3.38
C LEU A 136 -6.06 -9.82 2.96
N LEU A 137 -4.94 -9.44 2.35
CA LEU A 137 -4.79 -8.18 1.64
C LEU A 137 -5.14 -8.38 0.18
N ARG A 138 -5.96 -7.49 -0.37
CA ARG A 138 -6.29 -7.45 -1.80
C ARG A 138 -5.96 -6.08 -2.35
N ASP A 139 -5.18 -6.07 -3.43
CA ASP A 139 -4.91 -4.91 -4.27
C ASP A 139 -5.81 -5.00 -5.51
N ARG A 140 -6.57 -3.94 -5.79
CA ARG A 140 -7.33 -3.78 -7.03
C ARG A 140 -6.97 -2.48 -7.69
N LEU A 141 -6.38 -2.59 -8.88
CA LEU A 141 -5.96 -1.48 -9.70
C LEU A 141 -6.82 -1.39 -10.96
N GLU A 142 -7.43 -0.24 -11.19
CA GLU A 142 -8.11 0.11 -12.44
C GLU A 142 -7.32 1.25 -13.12
N TYR A 143 -7.02 1.09 -14.41
CA TYR A 143 -6.22 2.08 -15.13
C TYR A 143 -6.55 2.13 -16.63
N GLU A 144 -6.25 3.27 -17.25
CA GLU A 144 -6.36 3.48 -18.68
C GLU A 144 -5.06 4.08 -19.24
N MET A 145 -4.67 3.61 -20.41
CA MET A 145 -3.51 4.14 -21.10
C MET A 145 -3.83 5.46 -21.81
N ARG A 146 -2.84 6.34 -21.90
CA ARG A 146 -2.88 7.50 -22.78
C ARG A 146 -2.60 7.08 -24.22
N CYS A 147 -2.88 7.97 -25.19
CA CYS A 147 -2.54 7.80 -26.61
C CYS A 147 -3.28 6.69 -27.35
N GLY A 148 -4.52 6.35 -26.97
CA GLY A 148 -5.42 5.46 -27.73
C GLY A 148 -4.78 4.13 -28.14
N ALA A 149 -4.82 3.78 -29.42
CA ALA A 149 -4.29 2.49 -29.92
C ALA A 149 -2.79 2.26 -29.64
N VAL A 150 -1.97 3.32 -29.68
CA VAL A 150 -0.53 3.22 -29.36
C VAL A 150 -0.34 2.88 -27.88
N GLY A 151 -1.15 3.50 -27.01
CA GLY A 151 -1.15 3.17 -25.58
C GLY A 151 -1.58 1.73 -25.31
N GLU A 152 -2.59 1.22 -26.01
CA GLU A 152 -3.05 -0.16 -25.88
C GLU A 152 -1.99 -1.18 -26.35
N LEU A 153 -1.25 -0.87 -27.39
CA LEU A 153 -0.10 -1.68 -27.80
C LEU A 153 0.98 -1.70 -26.71
N ALA A 154 1.35 -0.53 -26.20
CA ALA A 154 2.31 -0.41 -25.10
C ALA A 154 1.85 -1.16 -23.84
N HIS A 155 0.55 -1.11 -23.53
CA HIS A 155 -0.07 -1.86 -22.44
C HIS A 155 0.17 -3.36 -22.62
N THR A 156 -0.17 -3.92 -23.77
CA THR A 156 -0.09 -5.36 -24.03
C THR A 156 1.35 -5.88 -23.97
N VAL A 157 2.31 -5.11 -24.52
CA VAL A 157 3.71 -5.54 -24.63
C VAL A 157 4.50 -5.32 -23.34
N VAL A 158 4.27 -4.18 -22.65
CA VAL A 158 5.14 -3.74 -21.55
C VAL A 158 4.39 -3.52 -20.24
N VAL A 159 3.35 -2.67 -20.24
CA VAL A 159 2.80 -2.10 -19.00
C VAL A 159 2.18 -3.17 -18.11
N ARG A 160 1.36 -4.06 -18.68
CA ARG A 160 0.73 -5.17 -17.94
C ARG A 160 1.76 -6.04 -17.22
N ARG A 161 2.85 -6.38 -17.92
CA ARG A 161 3.93 -7.20 -17.37
C ARG A 161 4.70 -6.47 -16.28
N GLN A 162 4.91 -5.16 -16.46
CA GLN A 162 5.60 -4.34 -15.47
C GLN A 162 4.77 -4.16 -14.21
N ILE A 163 3.47 -3.92 -14.32
CA ILE A 163 2.54 -3.88 -13.17
C ILE A 163 2.64 -5.18 -12.38
N GLY A 164 2.51 -6.34 -13.03
CA GLY A 164 2.63 -7.63 -12.35
C GLY A 164 3.96 -7.81 -11.59
N LYS A 165 5.08 -7.39 -12.19
CA LYS A 165 6.39 -7.43 -11.52
C LYS A 165 6.49 -6.49 -10.32
N ILE A 166 5.92 -5.30 -10.41
CA ILE A 166 5.89 -4.31 -9.31
C ILE A 166 5.07 -4.86 -8.14
N PHE A 167 3.90 -5.42 -8.40
CA PHE A 167 3.07 -6.00 -7.35
C PHE A 167 3.69 -7.26 -6.72
N ALA A 168 4.31 -8.13 -7.51
CA ALA A 168 5.06 -9.27 -6.97
C ALA A 168 6.22 -8.82 -6.05
N PHE A 169 6.98 -7.78 -6.46
CA PHE A 169 8.01 -7.17 -5.61
C PHE A 169 7.40 -6.58 -4.33
N ARG A 170 6.28 -5.87 -4.44
CA ARG A 170 5.57 -5.29 -3.30
C ARG A 170 5.17 -6.35 -2.28
N GLN A 171 4.62 -7.48 -2.73
CA GLN A 171 4.25 -8.60 -1.86
C GLN A 171 5.46 -9.17 -1.11
N GLN A 172 6.59 -9.38 -1.79
CA GLN A 172 7.83 -9.83 -1.16
C GLN A 172 8.34 -8.82 -0.12
N ARG A 173 8.30 -7.52 -0.45
CA ARG A 173 8.72 -6.46 0.48
C ARG A 173 7.80 -6.34 1.67
N THR A 174 6.50 -6.48 1.49
CA THR A 174 5.52 -6.50 2.57
C THR A 174 5.83 -7.62 3.56
N ALA A 175 6.02 -8.85 3.08
CA ALA A 175 6.38 -9.98 3.92
C ALA A 175 7.69 -9.76 4.70
N ALA A 176 8.66 -9.06 4.12
CA ALA A 176 9.95 -8.76 4.75
C ALA A 176 9.88 -7.60 5.76
N LEU A 177 9.05 -6.60 5.52
CA LEU A 177 9.01 -5.37 6.32
C LEU A 177 7.99 -5.42 7.46
N LEU A 178 6.87 -6.10 7.26
CA LEU A 178 5.79 -6.17 8.24
C LEU A 178 6.24 -6.77 9.60
N PRO A 179 7.08 -7.82 9.66
CA PRO A 179 7.63 -8.34 10.92
C PRO A 179 8.44 -7.33 11.72
N LEU A 180 8.97 -6.30 11.05
CA LEU A 180 9.78 -5.26 11.69
C LEU A 180 8.93 -4.18 12.37
N MET A 181 7.62 -4.13 12.09
CA MET A 181 6.66 -3.29 12.79
C MET A 181 6.31 -3.93 14.14
N ARG A 182 7.17 -3.74 15.13
CA ARG A 182 6.85 -4.20 16.49
C ARG A 182 5.81 -3.30 17.13
N PRO A 183 4.76 -3.86 17.79
CA PRO A 183 4.03 -3.10 18.79
C PRO A 183 5.03 -2.58 19.82
N GLN A 184 5.05 -1.30 20.05
CA GLN A 184 5.93 -0.72 21.08
C GLN A 184 5.47 -1.29 22.43
N LYS A 185 6.26 -2.17 23.04
CA LYS A 185 6.05 -2.58 24.44
C LYS A 185 6.03 -1.28 25.25
N SER A 186 4.91 -1.02 25.91
CA SER A 186 4.86 0.04 26.91
C SER A 186 5.94 -0.25 27.94
N VAL A 187 6.95 0.61 28.02
CA VAL A 187 7.82 0.68 29.19
C VAL A 187 6.94 1.26 30.29
N LEU A 188 6.21 0.40 30.99
CA LEU A 188 5.74 0.73 32.31
C LEU A 188 7.00 0.77 33.18
N SER A 189 7.44 2.00 33.45
CA SER A 189 8.42 2.23 34.49
C SER A 189 7.83 1.71 35.79
N SER A 190 8.37 0.58 36.26
CA SER A 190 8.27 0.21 37.65
C SER A 190 9.06 1.25 38.44
N THR A 191 8.36 2.28 38.88
CA THR A 191 8.84 3.12 39.99
C THR A 191 8.23 2.51 41.23
N GLU A 192 8.93 1.54 41.79
CA GLU A 192 8.74 1.16 43.19
C GLU A 192 9.37 2.27 44.05
N TYR A 193 8.54 2.83 44.93
CA TYR A 193 8.95 3.50 46.16
C TYR A 193 8.52 2.65 47.32
#